data_c3d3e618baab25418765d4c3569c1c2b
#
_entry.id   c3d3e618baab25418765d4c3569c1c2b
#
_cell.length_a   1.000
_cell.length_b   1.000
_cell.length_c   1.000
_cell.angle_alpha   90.00
_cell.angle_beta   90.00
_cell.angle_gamma   90.00
#
_symmetry.space_group_name_H-M   'P 1'
#
loop_
_entity.id
_entity.type
_entity.pdbx_description
1 polymer ?
#
loop_
_entity_poly.entity_id
_entity_poly.type
_entity_poly.pdbx_seq_one_letter_code
_entity_poly.pdbx_strand_id
1 'polypeptide(L)'
;MNHNLLVGQSGGPTAVINGSLYGVVSEGLANPEIDNVIGMINGIEGFLANHTMDMAPLKENGELERIRTTPGSYLGSCRYKLPEDLSDPVYPELFQKFTEKEISYFFYIGGNDSMDTVSKLSRYAATVGSDIRIIGVPKTIDNDLVLTDHTPGYGSAAKYGASTVREIAIDASVYDNKPSVTIVEIMGRHAGWLTAASVLARKFKGDNPVLIYLPEVAFSPDAFIEKVKEKLTKTSNLVVCISEGINDGNGTFVCELASDVGTDTFGHKMLTGSGKYLENLVKEKLGIKVRSVELNVCQRCSSSCLSATDLDEAAASGRFAVSAALDGETGKMINFIRKSDDPYILEFGTADVNEICNKEKAVPEEWITKDGSDIGDEFIAYARPLIQGSVEVPMKDGLPYFAFRK
;
A
#
# COMPACT_ATOMS: atom_id res chain seq x y z
N MET A 1 -21.52 -24.72 19.80
CA MET A 1 -21.10 -23.30 19.52
C MET A 1 -20.79 -23.23 18.06
N ASN A 2 -21.26 -22.18 17.37
CA ASN A 2 -20.86 -21.95 16.01
C ASN A 2 -19.40 -21.46 15.96
N HIS A 3 -18.71 -21.74 14.87
CA HIS A 3 -17.36 -21.29 14.60
C HIS A 3 -17.39 -20.24 13.47
N ASN A 4 -17.79 -19.01 13.85
CA ASN A 4 -17.94 -17.94 12.88
C ASN A 4 -16.60 -17.23 12.60
N LEU A 5 -16.42 -16.85 11.33
CA LEU A 5 -15.32 -16.06 10.85
C LEU A 5 -15.74 -14.58 10.72
N LEU A 6 -14.97 -13.68 11.30
CA LEU A 6 -15.12 -12.23 11.15
C LEU A 6 -13.95 -11.67 10.37
N VAL A 7 -14.21 -10.88 9.32
CA VAL A 7 -13.16 -10.18 8.54
C VAL A 7 -13.43 -8.69 8.46
N GLY A 8 -12.40 -7.87 8.70
CA GLY A 8 -12.45 -6.42 8.60
C GLY A 8 -11.33 -5.85 7.73
N GLN A 9 -11.56 -4.65 7.20
CA GLN A 9 -10.58 -3.87 6.44
C GLN A 9 -10.29 -2.56 7.17
N SER A 10 -9.02 -2.10 7.14
CA SER A 10 -8.56 -0.95 7.91
C SER A 10 -7.49 -0.14 7.19
N GLY A 11 -7.41 1.14 7.53
CA GLY A 11 -6.44 2.09 7.00
C GLY A 11 -6.72 2.56 5.58
N GLY A 12 -5.72 3.13 4.91
CA GLY A 12 -5.82 3.57 3.52
C GLY A 12 -6.10 2.40 2.57
N PRO A 13 -7.02 2.52 1.61
CA PRO A 13 -7.33 1.44 0.69
C PRO A 13 -6.22 1.24 -0.35
N THR A 14 -6.24 0.08 -1.04
CA THR A 14 -5.42 -0.20 -2.21
C THR A 14 -6.28 -0.71 -3.35
N ALA A 15 -5.71 -0.81 -4.54
CA ALA A 15 -6.41 -1.37 -5.70
C ALA A 15 -6.72 -2.87 -5.55
N VAL A 16 -5.99 -3.59 -4.68
CA VAL A 16 -6.13 -5.04 -4.48
C VAL A 16 -6.57 -5.46 -3.06
N ILE A 17 -6.90 -4.50 -2.18
CA ILE A 17 -7.32 -4.84 -0.81
C ILE A 17 -8.52 -5.79 -0.78
N ASN A 18 -9.39 -5.69 -1.77
CA ASN A 18 -10.53 -6.60 -1.93
C ASN A 18 -10.13 -7.96 -2.51
N GLY A 19 -8.95 -8.10 -3.11
CA GLY A 19 -8.34 -9.38 -3.42
C GLY A 19 -8.07 -10.20 -2.15
N SER A 20 -7.48 -9.57 -1.12
CA SER A 20 -7.29 -10.19 0.20
C SER A 20 -8.63 -10.54 0.86
N LEU A 21 -9.61 -9.64 0.80
CA LEU A 21 -10.97 -9.92 1.30
C LEU A 21 -11.60 -11.11 0.57
N TYR A 22 -11.51 -11.14 -0.77
CA TYR A 22 -11.97 -12.27 -1.58
C TYR A 22 -11.33 -13.58 -1.13
N GLY A 23 -10.02 -13.57 -0.87
CA GLY A 23 -9.30 -14.75 -0.38
C GLY A 23 -9.86 -15.26 0.94
N VAL A 24 -9.99 -14.40 1.94
CA VAL A 24 -10.54 -14.77 3.26
C VAL A 24 -11.97 -15.28 3.14
N VAL A 25 -12.84 -14.56 2.41
CA VAL A 25 -14.26 -14.91 2.29
C VAL A 25 -14.45 -16.21 1.50
N SER A 26 -13.76 -16.37 0.37
CA SER A 26 -13.90 -17.57 -0.48
C SER A 26 -13.44 -18.83 0.24
N GLU A 27 -12.34 -18.76 0.99
CA GLU A 27 -11.84 -19.89 1.78
C GLU A 27 -12.74 -20.17 2.98
N GLY A 28 -13.16 -19.14 3.72
CA GLY A 28 -14.07 -19.30 4.85
C GLY A 28 -15.39 -19.94 4.45
N LEU A 29 -15.98 -19.52 3.32
CA LEU A 29 -17.24 -20.12 2.82
C LEU A 29 -17.07 -21.53 2.22
N ALA A 30 -15.86 -21.95 1.94
CA ALA A 30 -15.56 -23.28 1.41
C ALA A 30 -15.20 -24.29 2.50
N ASN A 31 -14.80 -23.83 3.68
CA ASN A 31 -14.30 -24.68 4.75
C ASN A 31 -15.44 -25.14 5.68
N PRO A 32 -15.63 -26.47 5.87
CA PRO A 32 -16.72 -27.01 6.69
C PRO A 32 -16.56 -26.75 8.20
N GLU A 33 -15.39 -26.31 8.67
CA GLU A 33 -15.17 -25.93 10.08
C GLU A 33 -15.62 -24.49 10.39
N ILE A 34 -16.07 -23.74 9.38
CA ILE A 34 -16.55 -22.37 9.52
C ILE A 34 -18.05 -22.33 9.19
N ASP A 35 -18.86 -21.98 10.19
CA ASP A 35 -20.30 -21.95 10.05
C ASP A 35 -20.82 -20.73 9.28
N ASN A 36 -20.30 -19.54 9.59
CA ASN A 36 -20.69 -18.28 8.94
C ASN A 36 -19.46 -17.39 8.69
N VAL A 37 -19.50 -16.63 7.61
CA VAL A 37 -18.50 -15.61 7.26
C VAL A 37 -19.13 -14.23 7.36
N ILE A 38 -18.64 -13.41 8.29
CA ILE A 38 -19.20 -12.11 8.66
C ILE A 38 -18.21 -11.02 8.27
N GLY A 39 -18.68 -10.02 7.52
CA GLY A 39 -17.95 -8.81 7.20
C GLY A 39 -18.14 -7.73 8.27
N MET A 40 -17.05 -7.18 8.78
CA MET A 40 -17.03 -6.05 9.70
C MET A 40 -17.11 -4.74 8.90
N ILE A 41 -18.22 -4.03 9.00
CA ILE A 41 -18.44 -2.78 8.29
C ILE A 41 -17.72 -1.64 9.01
N ASN A 42 -16.89 -0.87 8.29
CA ASN A 42 -16.11 0.25 8.83
C ASN A 42 -15.21 -0.14 10.02
N GLY A 43 -14.58 -1.34 9.94
CA GLY A 43 -13.58 -1.80 10.90
C GLY A 43 -14.06 -1.83 12.35
N ILE A 44 -13.15 -1.61 13.29
CA ILE A 44 -13.44 -1.68 14.73
C ILE A 44 -14.54 -0.70 15.15
N GLU A 45 -14.55 0.53 14.64
CA GLU A 45 -15.61 1.51 14.97
C GLU A 45 -16.99 1.01 14.59
N GLY A 46 -17.13 0.48 13.39
CA GLY A 46 -18.40 -0.05 12.93
C GLY A 46 -18.80 -1.32 13.67
N PHE A 47 -17.85 -2.17 14.05
CA PHE A 47 -18.12 -3.37 14.84
C PHE A 47 -18.62 -3.04 16.25
N LEU A 48 -18.01 -2.05 16.91
CA LEU A 48 -18.51 -1.50 18.18
C LEU A 48 -19.96 -0.99 18.04
N ALA A 49 -20.33 -0.42 16.91
CA ALA A 49 -21.68 0.01 16.59
C ALA A 49 -22.59 -1.13 16.06
N ASN A 50 -22.15 -2.40 16.09
CA ASN A 50 -22.85 -3.59 15.58
C ASN A 50 -23.09 -3.58 14.05
N HIS A 51 -22.27 -2.86 13.29
CA HIS A 51 -22.37 -2.83 11.84
C HIS A 51 -21.61 -4.03 11.25
N THR A 52 -22.34 -5.07 10.89
CA THR A 52 -21.81 -6.28 10.25
C THR A 52 -22.72 -6.71 9.10
N MET A 53 -22.20 -7.54 8.20
CA MET A 53 -22.97 -8.13 7.12
C MET A 53 -22.59 -9.60 6.93
N ASP A 54 -23.56 -10.41 6.49
CA ASP A 54 -23.31 -11.77 6.04
C ASP A 54 -22.66 -11.74 4.64
N MET A 55 -21.57 -12.50 4.47
CA MET A 55 -20.82 -12.56 3.23
C MET A 55 -21.28 -13.69 2.28
N ALA A 56 -22.06 -14.66 2.75
CA ALA A 56 -22.51 -15.80 1.94
C ALA A 56 -23.32 -15.36 0.69
N PRO A 57 -24.25 -14.41 0.77
CA PRO A 57 -25.02 -13.97 -0.40
C PRO A 57 -24.17 -13.41 -1.53
N LEU A 58 -22.97 -12.87 -1.25
CA LEU A 58 -22.07 -12.32 -2.26
C LEU A 58 -21.49 -13.42 -3.17
N LYS A 59 -21.27 -14.63 -2.62
CA LYS A 59 -20.84 -15.79 -3.41
C LYS A 59 -22.00 -16.34 -4.25
N GLU A 60 -23.19 -16.46 -3.65
CA GLU A 60 -24.36 -17.02 -4.29
C GLU A 60 -24.82 -16.21 -5.51
N ASN A 61 -24.74 -14.88 -5.45
CA ASN A 61 -25.14 -13.99 -6.54
C ASN A 61 -23.99 -13.63 -7.50
N GLY A 62 -22.77 -14.20 -7.29
CA GLY A 62 -21.60 -13.95 -8.14
C GLY A 62 -20.95 -12.57 -7.95
N GLU A 63 -21.32 -11.81 -6.92
CA GLU A 63 -20.78 -10.49 -6.66
C GLU A 63 -19.37 -10.55 -6.04
N LEU A 64 -19.05 -11.65 -5.36
CA LEU A 64 -17.74 -11.86 -4.72
C LEU A 64 -16.59 -11.78 -5.75
N GLU A 65 -16.76 -12.34 -6.96
CA GLU A 65 -15.76 -12.25 -8.03
C GLU A 65 -15.57 -10.80 -8.51
N ARG A 66 -16.64 -10.01 -8.52
CA ARG A 66 -16.56 -8.60 -8.89
C ARG A 66 -15.87 -7.77 -7.81
N ILE A 67 -16.08 -8.12 -6.53
CA ILE A 67 -15.40 -7.49 -5.39
C ILE A 67 -13.87 -7.62 -5.56
N ARG A 68 -13.37 -8.77 -6.00
CA ARG A 68 -11.96 -9.06 -6.18
C ARG A 68 -11.22 -7.97 -6.99
N THR A 69 -11.84 -7.44 -8.05
CA THR A 69 -11.24 -6.43 -8.94
C THR A 69 -11.72 -5.00 -8.65
N THR A 70 -12.57 -4.82 -7.65
CA THR A 70 -13.05 -3.51 -7.23
C THR A 70 -11.99 -2.82 -6.36
N PRO A 71 -11.50 -1.62 -6.70
CA PRO A 71 -10.57 -0.88 -5.85
C PRO A 71 -11.27 -0.31 -4.61
N GLY A 72 -10.49 -0.04 -3.57
CA GLY A 72 -11.03 0.47 -2.32
C GLY A 72 -11.53 -0.63 -1.40
N SER A 73 -11.87 -0.27 -0.16
CA SER A 73 -12.32 -1.22 0.86
C SER A 73 -13.82 -1.47 0.74
N TYR A 74 -14.22 -2.64 0.26
CA TYR A 74 -15.64 -3.00 0.09
C TYR A 74 -16.43 -2.94 1.41
N LEU A 75 -15.82 -3.41 2.49
CA LEU A 75 -16.42 -3.34 3.83
C LEU A 75 -16.34 -1.94 4.46
N GLY A 76 -15.74 -0.97 3.76
CA GLY A 76 -15.37 0.31 4.35
C GLY A 76 -14.09 0.18 5.19
N SER A 77 -13.66 1.29 5.77
CA SER A 77 -12.45 1.36 6.57
C SER A 77 -12.67 2.25 7.78
N CYS A 78 -11.83 2.12 8.79
CA CYS A 78 -11.74 3.07 9.88
C CYS A 78 -10.26 3.40 10.18
N ARG A 79 -10.07 4.44 10.98
CA ARG A 79 -8.77 4.83 11.53
C ARG A 79 -8.84 4.85 13.05
N TYR A 80 -9.42 3.80 13.62
CA TYR A 80 -9.55 3.65 15.06
C TYR A 80 -8.26 3.05 15.65
N LYS A 81 -7.69 3.75 16.61
CA LYS A 81 -6.50 3.30 17.34
C LYS A 81 -6.93 2.79 18.71
N LEU A 82 -6.70 1.50 18.98
CA LEU A 82 -6.96 0.91 20.29
C LEU A 82 -6.00 1.53 21.33
N PRO A 83 -6.51 1.79 22.57
CA PRO A 83 -5.66 2.23 23.67
C PRO A 83 -4.50 1.27 23.95
N GLU A 84 -3.37 1.82 24.45
CA GLU A 84 -2.23 0.98 24.88
C GLU A 84 -2.51 0.20 26.15
N ASP A 85 -3.34 0.77 27.04
CA ASP A 85 -3.76 0.14 28.28
C ASP A 85 -4.82 -0.93 28.00
N LEU A 86 -4.45 -2.21 28.16
CA LEU A 86 -5.36 -3.34 27.97
C LEU A 86 -6.49 -3.41 29.02
N SER A 87 -6.46 -2.58 30.07
CA SER A 87 -7.56 -2.46 31.03
C SER A 87 -8.70 -1.53 30.57
N ASP A 88 -8.52 -0.85 29.42
CA ASP A 88 -9.54 0.04 28.85
C ASP A 88 -10.83 -0.70 28.54
N PRO A 89 -12.01 -0.11 28.85
CA PRO A 89 -13.33 -0.74 28.66
C PRO A 89 -13.63 -1.22 27.24
N VAL A 90 -12.95 -0.69 26.22
CA VAL A 90 -13.15 -1.08 24.82
C VAL A 90 -12.79 -2.55 24.57
N TYR A 91 -11.80 -3.09 25.30
CA TYR A 91 -11.39 -4.48 25.12
C TYR A 91 -12.45 -5.48 25.60
N PRO A 92 -12.92 -5.42 26.84
CA PRO A 92 -14.02 -6.30 27.25
C PRO A 92 -15.30 -6.10 26.42
N GLU A 93 -15.61 -4.87 25.95
CA GLU A 93 -16.74 -4.63 25.06
C GLU A 93 -16.57 -5.36 23.72
N LEU A 94 -15.40 -5.28 23.08
CA LEU A 94 -15.10 -6.01 21.84
C LEU A 94 -15.21 -7.52 22.03
N PHE A 95 -14.63 -8.05 23.09
CA PHE A 95 -14.65 -9.50 23.36
C PHE A 95 -16.04 -10.02 23.75
N GLN A 96 -16.87 -9.20 24.41
CA GLN A 96 -18.27 -9.49 24.59
C GLN A 96 -18.99 -9.63 23.24
N LYS A 97 -18.78 -8.70 22.31
CA LYS A 97 -19.37 -8.77 20.96
C LYS A 97 -18.86 -9.97 20.15
N PHE A 98 -17.57 -10.33 20.28
CA PHE A 98 -17.06 -11.56 19.68
C PHE A 98 -17.79 -12.79 20.23
N THR A 99 -18.01 -12.85 21.53
CA THR A 99 -18.75 -13.96 22.20
C THR A 99 -20.20 -13.99 21.75
N GLU A 100 -20.90 -12.85 21.74
CA GLU A 100 -22.31 -12.74 21.34
C GLU A 100 -22.53 -13.19 19.88
N LYS A 101 -21.53 -12.98 19.02
CA LYS A 101 -21.57 -13.39 17.59
C LYS A 101 -20.87 -14.72 17.34
N GLU A 102 -20.47 -15.44 18.40
CA GLU A 102 -19.79 -16.75 18.33
C GLU A 102 -18.57 -16.71 17.38
N ILE A 103 -17.76 -15.61 17.44
CA ILE A 103 -16.57 -15.45 16.59
C ILE A 103 -15.43 -16.32 17.12
N SER A 104 -14.98 -17.28 16.33
CA SER A 104 -13.80 -18.12 16.60
C SER A 104 -12.56 -17.64 15.84
N TYR A 105 -12.75 -16.98 14.69
CA TYR A 105 -11.69 -16.53 13.81
C TYR A 105 -11.86 -15.07 13.43
N PHE A 106 -10.86 -14.25 13.69
CA PHE A 106 -10.87 -12.83 13.34
C PHE A 106 -9.69 -12.48 12.42
N PHE A 107 -10.00 -11.93 11.24
CA PHE A 107 -9.03 -11.49 10.25
C PHE A 107 -9.10 -9.98 10.06
N TYR A 108 -7.96 -9.31 10.16
CA TYR A 108 -7.90 -7.86 9.99
C TYR A 108 -6.93 -7.50 8.87
N ILE A 109 -7.49 -6.99 7.76
CA ILE A 109 -6.73 -6.64 6.56
C ILE A 109 -6.28 -5.20 6.68
N GLY A 110 -4.95 -4.96 6.77
CA GLY A 110 -4.45 -3.60 6.92
C GLY A 110 -2.93 -3.46 6.97
N GLY A 111 -2.49 -2.22 7.20
CA GLY A 111 -1.09 -1.84 7.33
C GLY A 111 -0.59 -1.86 8.77
N ASN A 112 0.42 -1.04 9.06
CA ASN A 112 1.13 -1.01 10.32
C ASN A 112 0.19 -0.79 11.54
N ASP A 113 -0.68 0.24 11.50
CA ASP A 113 -1.66 0.49 12.57
C ASP A 113 -2.66 -0.66 12.76
N SER A 114 -2.97 -1.40 11.69
CA SER A 114 -3.85 -2.56 11.77
C SER A 114 -3.15 -3.75 12.43
N MET A 115 -1.84 -3.90 12.21
CA MET A 115 -1.01 -4.91 12.89
C MET A 115 -0.87 -4.58 14.38
N ASP A 116 -0.80 -3.30 14.75
CA ASP A 116 -0.89 -2.85 16.16
C ASP A 116 -2.23 -3.26 16.78
N THR A 117 -3.34 -3.09 16.08
CA THR A 117 -4.66 -3.55 16.50
C THR A 117 -4.68 -5.07 16.72
N VAL A 118 -4.15 -5.86 15.78
CA VAL A 118 -4.04 -7.33 15.88
C VAL A 118 -3.19 -7.72 17.10
N SER A 119 -2.05 -7.05 17.31
CA SER A 119 -1.17 -7.26 18.46
C SER A 119 -1.92 -7.05 19.80
N LYS A 120 -2.59 -5.91 19.94
CA LYS A 120 -3.32 -5.55 21.17
C LYS A 120 -4.46 -6.52 21.46
N LEU A 121 -5.27 -6.86 20.46
CA LEU A 121 -6.36 -7.82 20.61
C LEU A 121 -5.83 -9.22 20.95
N SER A 122 -4.75 -9.67 20.35
CA SER A 122 -4.15 -10.98 20.65
C SER A 122 -3.58 -11.05 22.07
N ARG A 123 -2.94 -9.97 22.54
CA ARG A 123 -2.46 -9.87 23.93
C ARG A 123 -3.62 -9.86 24.92
N TYR A 124 -4.69 -9.13 24.61
CA TYR A 124 -5.87 -9.13 25.46
C TYR A 124 -6.54 -10.51 25.50
N ALA A 125 -6.69 -11.18 24.34
CA ALA A 125 -7.21 -12.56 24.26
C ALA A 125 -6.46 -13.52 25.19
N ALA A 126 -5.13 -13.46 25.18
CA ALA A 126 -4.28 -14.26 26.06
C ALA A 126 -4.52 -13.93 27.54
N THR A 127 -4.72 -12.66 27.89
CA THR A 127 -4.98 -12.24 29.29
C THR A 127 -6.29 -12.77 29.83
N VAL A 128 -7.34 -12.86 29.00
CA VAL A 128 -8.68 -13.35 29.43
C VAL A 128 -8.90 -14.81 29.09
N GLY A 129 -7.93 -15.53 28.57
CA GLY A 129 -8.03 -16.94 28.21
C GLY A 129 -9.03 -17.21 27.07
N SER A 130 -9.13 -16.30 26.11
CA SER A 130 -10.00 -16.47 24.94
C SER A 130 -9.32 -17.31 23.86
N ASP A 131 -10.06 -18.28 23.30
CA ASP A 131 -9.58 -19.18 22.24
C ASP A 131 -9.69 -18.59 20.83
N ILE A 132 -10.15 -17.33 20.69
CA ILE A 132 -10.28 -16.67 19.38
C ILE A 132 -8.93 -16.60 18.65
N ARG A 133 -8.93 -16.99 17.37
CA ARG A 133 -7.76 -16.88 16.51
C ARG A 133 -7.77 -15.53 15.81
N ILE A 134 -6.73 -14.74 16.01
CA ILE A 134 -6.62 -13.36 15.52
C ILE A 134 -5.43 -13.27 14.59
N ILE A 135 -5.68 -13.02 13.30
CA ILE A 135 -4.66 -13.01 12.23
C ILE A 135 -4.70 -11.67 11.48
N GLY A 136 -3.54 -11.06 11.30
CA GLY A 136 -3.33 -9.92 10.42
C GLY A 136 -3.10 -10.37 8.97
N VAL A 137 -3.79 -9.74 8.03
CA VAL A 137 -3.56 -9.90 6.59
C VAL A 137 -2.91 -8.62 6.08
N PRO A 138 -1.67 -8.67 5.57
CA PRO A 138 -0.94 -7.47 5.20
C PRO A 138 -1.60 -6.75 4.03
N LYS A 139 -1.58 -5.42 4.08
CA LYS A 139 -2.02 -4.53 3.00
C LYS A 139 -1.40 -3.15 3.20
N THR A 140 -0.63 -2.68 2.24
CA THR A 140 -0.24 -1.27 2.06
C THR A 140 0.40 -1.09 0.68
N ILE A 141 0.23 0.09 0.07
CA ILE A 141 0.98 0.47 -1.13
C ILE A 141 2.42 0.89 -0.80
N ASP A 142 2.68 1.28 0.45
CA ASP A 142 3.96 1.85 0.87
C ASP A 142 5.08 0.81 0.97
N ASN A 143 4.73 -0.49 0.99
CA ASN A 143 5.66 -1.62 1.10
C ASN A 143 6.59 -1.54 2.32
N ASP A 144 6.10 -0.96 3.39
CA ASP A 144 6.85 -0.56 4.59
C ASP A 144 6.74 -1.55 5.76
N LEU A 145 6.00 -2.66 5.62
CA LEU A 145 5.91 -3.68 6.66
C LEU A 145 7.18 -4.53 6.71
N VAL A 146 7.73 -4.69 7.93
CA VAL A 146 8.90 -5.54 8.16
C VAL A 146 8.54 -7.03 8.15
N LEU A 147 9.53 -7.91 8.07
CA LEU A 147 9.40 -9.39 8.08
C LEU A 147 8.55 -9.96 6.94
N THR A 148 8.28 -9.20 5.91
CA THR A 148 7.66 -9.64 4.67
C THR A 148 8.44 -9.09 3.47
N ASP A 149 8.54 -9.86 2.38
CA ASP A 149 9.23 -9.40 1.17
C ASP A 149 8.57 -8.14 0.60
N HIS A 150 7.26 -8.21 0.40
CA HIS A 150 6.44 -7.10 -0.07
C HIS A 150 5.02 -7.21 0.46
N THR A 151 4.17 -6.24 0.12
CA THR A 151 2.80 -6.15 0.62
C THR A 151 1.80 -6.02 -0.52
N PRO A 152 0.61 -6.67 -0.42
CA PRO A 152 -0.48 -6.47 -1.38
C PRO A 152 -0.90 -5.00 -1.49
N GLY A 153 -0.96 -4.53 -2.72
CA GLY A 153 -1.21 -3.13 -3.08
C GLY A 153 0.01 -2.44 -3.67
N TYR A 154 1.22 -2.80 -3.22
CA TYR A 154 2.46 -2.22 -3.73
C TYR A 154 2.67 -2.53 -5.22
N GLY A 155 2.54 -3.78 -5.65
CA GLY A 155 2.80 -4.18 -7.03
C GLY A 155 1.92 -3.42 -8.03
N SER A 156 0.64 -3.26 -7.76
CA SER A 156 -0.28 -2.50 -8.62
C SER A 156 -0.01 -1.00 -8.60
N ALA A 157 0.29 -0.43 -7.43
CA ALA A 157 0.64 0.99 -7.31
C ALA A 157 1.98 1.31 -8.02
N ALA A 158 2.99 0.44 -7.88
CA ALA A 158 4.27 0.53 -8.59
C ALA A 158 4.08 0.43 -10.12
N LYS A 159 3.23 -0.49 -10.59
CA LYS A 159 2.88 -0.62 -12.01
C LYS A 159 2.20 0.64 -12.54
N TYR A 160 1.24 1.19 -11.79
CA TYR A 160 0.58 2.44 -12.14
C TYR A 160 1.58 3.60 -12.24
N GLY A 161 2.42 3.77 -11.20
CA GLY A 161 3.43 4.83 -11.16
C GLY A 161 4.42 4.73 -12.32
N ALA A 162 4.99 3.54 -12.55
CA ALA A 162 5.93 3.30 -13.65
C ALA A 162 5.29 3.51 -15.03
N SER A 163 4.04 3.06 -15.23
CA SER A 163 3.31 3.25 -16.50
C SER A 163 3.03 4.73 -16.76
N THR A 164 2.51 5.45 -15.77
CA THR A 164 2.22 6.89 -15.87
C THR A 164 3.49 7.71 -16.12
N VAL A 165 4.60 7.40 -15.42
CA VAL A 165 5.88 8.06 -15.63
C VAL A 165 6.41 7.81 -17.05
N ARG A 166 6.24 6.59 -17.59
CA ARG A 166 6.61 6.24 -18.96
C ARG A 166 5.81 7.04 -19.99
N GLU A 167 4.50 7.17 -19.78
CA GLU A 167 3.61 7.95 -20.65
C GLU A 167 3.96 9.44 -20.60
N ILE A 168 4.22 9.99 -19.40
CA ILE A 168 4.70 11.36 -19.22
C ILE A 168 6.04 11.59 -19.92
N ALA A 169 6.96 10.62 -19.84
CA ALA A 169 8.26 10.71 -20.51
C ALA A 169 8.12 10.78 -22.04
N ILE A 170 7.19 10.01 -22.62
CA ILE A 170 6.89 10.05 -24.05
C ILE A 170 6.24 11.39 -24.42
N ASP A 171 5.24 11.86 -23.66
CA ASP A 171 4.63 13.18 -23.90
C ASP A 171 5.67 14.31 -23.83
N ALA A 172 6.57 14.28 -22.84
CA ALA A 172 7.61 15.28 -22.70
C ALA A 172 8.60 15.27 -23.88
N SER A 173 8.88 14.09 -24.46
CA SER A 173 9.90 13.93 -25.52
C SER A 173 9.58 14.62 -26.84
N VAL A 174 8.31 14.98 -27.09
CA VAL A 174 7.90 15.66 -28.33
C VAL A 174 8.35 17.12 -28.41
N TYR A 175 8.80 17.70 -27.30
CA TYR A 175 9.30 19.07 -27.22
C TYR A 175 10.83 19.10 -27.04
N ASP A 176 11.57 18.62 -28.04
CA ASP A 176 13.02 18.44 -27.97
C ASP A 176 13.84 19.69 -28.29
N ASN A 177 13.21 20.75 -28.79
CA ASN A 177 13.84 21.99 -29.24
C ASN A 177 14.09 23.04 -28.14
N LYS A 178 13.58 22.81 -26.92
CA LYS A 178 13.75 23.71 -25.74
C LYS A 178 13.86 22.92 -24.46
N PRO A 179 14.73 23.35 -23.52
CA PRO A 179 14.82 22.71 -22.21
C PRO A 179 13.50 22.71 -21.46
N SER A 180 13.14 21.57 -20.89
CA SER A 180 11.96 21.43 -20.04
C SER A 180 12.17 20.38 -18.95
N VAL A 181 11.49 20.57 -17.81
CA VAL A 181 11.50 19.62 -16.68
C VAL A 181 10.06 19.26 -16.32
N THR A 182 9.80 17.98 -16.13
CA THR A 182 8.55 17.50 -15.53
C THR A 182 8.88 16.79 -14.22
N ILE A 183 8.32 17.26 -13.11
CA ILE A 183 8.52 16.70 -11.79
C ILE A 183 7.28 15.87 -11.44
N VAL A 184 7.46 14.59 -11.12
CA VAL A 184 6.36 13.70 -10.74
C VAL A 184 6.49 13.39 -9.25
N GLU A 185 5.51 13.84 -8.47
CA GLU A 185 5.42 13.57 -7.04
C GLU A 185 4.63 12.30 -6.80
N ILE A 186 5.22 11.38 -6.03
CA ILE A 186 4.74 10.03 -5.76
C ILE A 186 4.57 9.87 -4.24
N MET A 187 3.54 9.14 -3.80
CA MET A 187 3.33 8.82 -2.39
C MET A 187 4.52 8.05 -1.79
N GLY A 188 4.77 8.24 -0.51
CA GLY A 188 5.84 7.62 0.26
C GLY A 188 6.41 8.61 1.27
N ARG A 189 5.81 8.67 2.48
CA ARG A 189 6.22 9.62 3.52
C ARG A 189 7.58 9.28 4.09
N HIS A 190 7.75 8.03 4.53
CA HIS A 190 8.93 7.56 5.25
C HIS A 190 9.71 6.52 4.47
N ALA A 191 9.07 5.85 3.49
CA ALA A 191 9.67 4.84 2.65
C ALA A 191 9.43 5.14 1.16
N GLY A 192 10.48 5.11 0.37
CA GLY A 192 10.50 5.53 -1.03
C GLY A 192 10.19 4.43 -2.04
N TRP A 193 9.64 3.29 -1.63
CA TRP A 193 9.41 2.12 -2.49
C TRP A 193 8.63 2.42 -3.77
N LEU A 194 7.55 3.21 -3.68
CA LEU A 194 6.75 3.60 -4.86
C LEU A 194 7.52 4.54 -5.79
N THR A 195 8.24 5.50 -5.22
CA THR A 195 9.05 6.43 -6.00
C THR A 195 10.21 5.71 -6.69
N ALA A 196 10.87 4.79 -5.98
CA ALA A 196 11.91 3.94 -6.55
C ALA A 196 11.38 3.11 -7.73
N ALA A 197 10.12 2.62 -7.67
CA ALA A 197 9.51 1.86 -8.74
C ALA A 197 9.37 2.66 -10.06
N SER A 198 9.46 3.98 -10.03
CA SER A 198 9.48 4.81 -11.24
C SER A 198 10.66 4.48 -12.17
N VAL A 199 11.75 3.89 -11.65
CA VAL A 199 12.88 3.39 -12.45
C VAL A 199 12.45 2.35 -13.50
N LEU A 200 11.38 1.59 -13.23
CA LEU A 200 10.82 0.61 -14.16
C LEU A 200 10.20 1.24 -15.41
N ALA A 201 9.97 2.55 -15.43
CA ALA A 201 9.54 3.29 -16.61
C ALA A 201 10.61 3.29 -17.71
N ARG A 202 11.87 3.17 -17.36
CA ARG A 202 13.01 3.16 -18.30
C ARG A 202 13.01 1.90 -19.17
N LYS A 203 13.38 2.07 -20.43
CA LYS A 203 13.70 0.98 -21.34
C LYS A 203 15.22 0.72 -21.34
N PHE A 204 16.00 1.79 -21.33
CA PHE A 204 17.47 1.75 -21.32
C PHE A 204 18.01 2.61 -20.16
N LYS A 205 19.24 2.31 -19.75
CA LYS A 205 19.93 3.12 -18.74
C LYS A 205 20.11 4.54 -19.27
N GLY A 206 19.68 5.53 -18.49
CA GLY A 206 19.72 6.94 -18.86
C GLY A 206 18.46 7.49 -19.52
N ASP A 207 17.46 6.64 -19.79
CA ASP A 207 16.12 7.10 -20.16
C ASP A 207 15.44 7.84 -18.99
N ASN A 208 14.38 8.60 -19.30
CA ASN A 208 13.53 9.19 -18.28
C ASN A 208 12.75 8.11 -17.48
N PRO A 209 12.59 8.31 -16.17
CA PRO A 209 13.04 9.44 -15.34
C PRO A 209 14.56 9.42 -15.14
N VAL A 210 15.25 10.55 -15.29
CA VAL A 210 16.72 10.62 -15.15
C VAL A 210 17.20 10.94 -13.75
N LEU A 211 16.29 11.36 -12.88
CA LEU A 211 16.52 11.62 -11.45
C LEU A 211 15.37 11.06 -10.64
N ILE A 212 15.70 10.38 -9.54
CA ILE A 212 14.74 9.76 -8.62
C ILE A 212 15.23 10.06 -7.19
N TYR A 213 14.41 10.76 -6.40
CA TYR A 213 14.74 11.16 -5.04
C TYR A 213 13.80 10.51 -4.03
N LEU A 214 14.38 9.84 -3.04
CA LEU A 214 13.68 9.08 -2.01
C LEU A 214 13.79 9.77 -0.65
N PRO A 215 12.86 9.48 0.30
CA PRO A 215 12.92 10.05 1.65
C PRO A 215 14.05 9.48 2.50
N GLU A 216 14.63 8.33 2.12
CA GLU A 216 15.74 7.67 2.80
C GLU A 216 17.05 8.46 2.74
N VAL A 217 17.17 9.40 1.80
CA VAL A 217 18.39 10.19 1.61
C VAL A 217 18.10 11.68 1.77
N ALA A 218 18.96 12.38 2.53
CA ALA A 218 18.83 13.81 2.70
C ALA A 218 18.83 14.57 1.36
N PHE A 219 17.81 15.38 1.14
CA PHE A 219 17.60 16.16 -0.07
C PHE A 219 18.08 17.60 0.10
N SER A 220 18.82 18.08 -0.88
CA SER A 220 19.25 19.49 -0.95
C SER A 220 18.68 20.17 -2.20
N PRO A 221 17.88 21.23 -2.05
CA PRO A 221 17.37 22.02 -3.18
C PRO A 221 18.45 22.57 -4.10
N ASP A 222 19.60 23.02 -3.55
CA ASP A 222 20.70 23.55 -4.35
C ASP A 222 21.41 22.45 -5.15
N ALA A 223 21.68 21.30 -4.51
CA ALA A 223 22.26 20.14 -5.20
C ALA A 223 21.31 19.61 -6.30
N PHE A 224 20.00 19.64 -6.07
CA PHE A 224 18.99 19.29 -7.07
C PHE A 224 19.08 20.20 -8.30
N ILE A 225 19.17 21.53 -8.13
CA ILE A 225 19.31 22.47 -9.25
C ILE A 225 20.59 22.19 -10.06
N GLU A 226 21.72 21.93 -9.40
CA GLU A 226 22.96 21.58 -10.11
C GLU A 226 22.86 20.27 -10.88
N LYS A 227 22.18 19.25 -10.32
CA LYS A 227 21.89 18.00 -11.04
C LYS A 227 20.97 18.21 -12.25
N VAL A 228 19.95 19.04 -12.13
CA VAL A 228 19.06 19.40 -13.26
C VAL A 228 19.88 20.07 -14.36
N LYS A 229 20.76 21.03 -14.03
CA LYS A 229 21.66 21.67 -15.01
C LYS A 229 22.54 20.63 -15.70
N GLU A 230 23.20 19.75 -14.94
CA GLU A 230 24.05 18.69 -15.47
C GLU A 230 23.29 17.82 -16.50
N LYS A 231 22.09 17.34 -16.11
CA LYS A 231 21.29 16.47 -16.98
C LYS A 231 20.81 17.19 -18.25
N LEU A 232 20.46 18.47 -18.17
CA LEU A 232 20.06 19.29 -19.30
C LEU A 232 21.18 19.51 -20.34
N THR A 233 22.45 19.24 -20.00
CA THR A 233 23.52 19.21 -20.99
C THR A 233 23.47 17.98 -21.91
N LYS A 234 22.73 16.93 -21.50
CA LYS A 234 22.67 15.64 -22.21
C LYS A 234 21.34 15.41 -22.91
N THR A 235 20.27 16.03 -22.41
CA THR A 235 18.91 15.92 -22.96
C THR A 235 18.14 17.20 -22.71
N SER A 236 17.24 17.56 -23.65
CA SER A 236 16.37 18.72 -23.52
C SER A 236 15.15 18.48 -22.62
N ASN A 237 14.79 17.24 -22.37
CA ASN A 237 13.58 16.89 -21.61
C ASN A 237 13.94 16.03 -20.42
N LEU A 238 13.72 16.54 -19.22
CA LEU A 238 13.91 15.79 -17.98
C LEU A 238 12.58 15.41 -17.36
N VAL A 239 12.43 14.14 -16.99
CA VAL A 239 11.44 13.70 -16.00
C VAL A 239 12.18 13.37 -14.72
N VAL A 240 11.72 13.96 -13.63
CA VAL A 240 12.25 13.76 -12.28
C VAL A 240 11.14 13.17 -11.43
N CYS A 241 11.39 12.06 -10.75
CA CYS A 241 10.45 11.49 -9.77
C CYS A 241 10.93 11.82 -8.36
N ILE A 242 10.02 12.27 -7.53
CA ILE A 242 10.29 12.58 -6.12
C ILE A 242 9.26 11.91 -5.23
N SER A 243 9.67 11.48 -4.05
CA SER A 243 8.74 11.12 -3.00
C SER A 243 8.14 12.38 -2.36
N GLU A 244 6.86 12.32 -1.96
CA GLU A 244 6.24 13.38 -1.16
C GLU A 244 7.00 13.65 0.14
N GLY A 245 7.70 12.62 0.67
CA GLY A 245 8.44 12.62 1.92
C GLY A 245 9.91 13.02 1.82
N ILE A 246 10.40 13.55 0.70
CA ILE A 246 11.77 14.05 0.62
C ILE A 246 12.02 15.14 1.68
N ASN A 247 13.15 15.07 2.37
CA ASN A 247 13.45 15.89 3.53
C ASN A 247 14.94 16.24 3.60
N ASP A 248 15.30 17.20 4.45
CA ASP A 248 16.67 17.72 4.61
C ASP A 248 17.60 16.80 5.44
N GLY A 249 17.14 15.63 5.86
CA GLY A 249 17.84 14.73 6.78
C GLY A 249 17.76 15.12 8.26
N ASN A 250 17.18 16.28 8.58
CA ASN A 250 16.98 16.78 9.95
C ASN A 250 15.49 16.78 10.35
N GLY A 251 14.64 16.21 9.53
CA GLY A 251 13.20 16.08 9.79
C GLY A 251 12.33 17.19 9.18
N THR A 252 12.90 18.12 8.38
CA THR A 252 12.12 19.14 7.66
C THR A 252 11.79 18.63 6.27
N PHE A 253 10.51 18.41 5.98
CA PHE A 253 10.06 18.01 4.65
C PHE A 253 10.15 19.17 3.65
N VAL A 254 10.48 18.86 2.40
CA VAL A 254 10.59 19.87 1.32
C VAL A 254 9.28 20.62 1.10
N CYS A 255 8.13 19.96 1.26
CA CYS A 255 6.82 20.61 1.18
C CYS A 255 6.63 21.70 2.26
N GLU A 256 7.30 21.63 3.40
CA GLU A 256 7.22 22.63 4.47
C GLU A 256 7.95 23.94 4.10
N LEU A 257 8.82 23.90 3.10
CA LEU A 257 9.46 25.08 2.56
C LEU A 257 8.52 25.90 1.65
N ALA A 258 7.41 25.28 1.20
CA ALA A 258 6.27 25.97 0.61
C ALA A 258 5.29 26.30 1.73
N SER A 259 4.96 27.56 1.98
CA SER A 259 4.10 28.05 3.07
C SER A 259 2.79 27.24 3.27
N ASP A 260 2.38 27.09 4.53
CA ASP A 260 1.11 26.52 5.05
C ASP A 260 0.84 25.03 4.80
N VAL A 261 1.56 24.16 5.52
CA VAL A 261 1.26 22.74 5.57
C VAL A 261 0.25 22.44 6.68
N GLY A 262 -0.95 21.96 6.31
CA GLY A 262 -1.97 21.46 7.25
C GLY A 262 -1.60 20.12 7.87
N THR A 263 -2.33 19.72 8.93
CA THR A 263 -2.22 18.36 9.53
C THR A 263 -3.45 17.54 9.21
N ASP A 264 -3.27 16.22 9.09
CA ASP A 264 -4.37 15.26 8.96
C ASP A 264 -5.05 15.00 10.33
N THR A 265 -6.09 14.17 10.33
CA THR A 265 -6.85 13.81 11.55
C THR A 265 -6.04 13.06 12.60
N PHE A 266 -4.82 12.59 12.30
CA PHE A 266 -3.89 11.94 13.23
C PHE A 266 -2.79 12.87 13.72
N GLY A 267 -2.79 14.15 13.29
CA GLY A 267 -1.75 15.12 13.62
C GLY A 267 -0.48 14.99 12.75
N HIS A 268 -0.51 14.18 11.69
CA HIS A 268 0.59 14.14 10.72
C HIS A 268 0.48 15.31 9.76
N LYS A 269 1.62 15.93 9.42
CA LYS A 269 1.67 16.97 8.40
C LYS A 269 1.18 16.43 7.05
N MET A 270 0.35 17.21 6.36
CA MET A 270 -0.10 16.85 5.00
C MET A 270 1.06 17.10 4.04
N LEU A 271 1.71 16.02 3.61
CA LEU A 271 2.88 16.07 2.72
C LEU A 271 2.41 16.12 1.25
N THR A 272 2.03 17.30 0.80
CA THR A 272 1.73 17.55 -0.62
C THR A 272 2.37 18.87 -1.02
N GLY A 273 2.80 18.98 -2.29
CA GLY A 273 3.37 20.20 -2.83
C GLY A 273 4.88 20.27 -2.85
N SER A 274 5.62 19.20 -2.52
CA SER A 274 7.06 19.11 -2.76
C SER A 274 7.39 19.34 -4.23
N GLY A 275 6.62 18.73 -5.15
CA GLY A 275 6.73 18.93 -6.58
C GLY A 275 6.48 20.37 -7.00
N LYS A 276 5.49 21.03 -6.38
CA LYS A 276 5.18 22.42 -6.68
C LYS A 276 6.26 23.39 -6.19
N TYR A 277 6.81 23.12 -5.01
CA TYR A 277 7.97 23.88 -4.52
C TYR A 277 9.16 23.79 -5.48
N LEU A 278 9.51 22.58 -5.91
CA LEU A 278 10.61 22.36 -6.84
C LEU A 278 10.33 22.93 -8.24
N GLU A 279 9.08 22.90 -8.71
CA GLU A 279 8.66 23.57 -9.95
C GLU A 279 8.98 25.07 -9.88
N ASN A 280 8.58 25.74 -8.81
CA ASN A 280 8.85 27.15 -8.62
C ASN A 280 10.35 27.42 -8.50
N LEU A 281 11.10 26.58 -7.81
CA LEU A 281 12.55 26.70 -7.66
C LEU A 281 13.28 26.59 -9.01
N VAL A 282 12.93 25.57 -9.83
CA VAL A 282 13.50 25.41 -11.18
C VAL A 282 13.18 26.59 -12.06
N LYS A 283 11.93 27.07 -12.02
CA LYS A 283 11.51 28.25 -12.79
C LYS A 283 12.30 29.50 -12.38
N GLU A 284 12.47 29.73 -11.10
CA GLU A 284 13.23 30.88 -10.56
C GLU A 284 14.73 30.82 -10.93
N LYS A 285 15.36 29.65 -10.70
CA LYS A 285 16.81 29.49 -10.86
C LYS A 285 17.27 29.31 -12.30
N LEU A 286 16.45 28.68 -13.17
CA LEU A 286 16.85 28.32 -14.51
C LEU A 286 16.07 29.04 -15.63
N GLY A 287 14.91 29.61 -15.33
CA GLY A 287 14.10 30.35 -16.31
C GLY A 287 13.54 29.47 -17.44
N ILE A 288 13.47 28.16 -17.24
CA ILE A 288 13.01 27.17 -18.25
C ILE A 288 11.58 26.73 -18.00
N LYS A 289 10.98 26.04 -18.99
CA LYS A 289 9.66 25.44 -18.84
C LYS A 289 9.74 24.30 -17.83
N VAL A 290 8.88 24.35 -16.81
CA VAL A 290 8.75 23.30 -15.80
C VAL A 290 7.29 23.08 -15.44
N ARG A 291 6.94 21.85 -15.10
CA ARG A 291 5.64 21.48 -14.54
C ARG A 291 5.80 20.42 -13.45
N SER A 292 4.89 20.39 -12.51
CA SER A 292 4.75 19.30 -11.53
C SER A 292 3.45 18.55 -11.74
N VAL A 293 3.47 17.24 -11.45
CA VAL A 293 2.33 16.32 -11.51
C VAL A 293 2.35 15.53 -10.22
N GLU A 294 1.28 15.62 -9.44
CA GLU A 294 1.08 14.81 -8.24
C GLU A 294 0.23 13.59 -8.60
N LEU A 295 0.72 12.36 -8.38
CA LEU A 295 -0.05 11.15 -8.64
C LEU A 295 -1.16 10.96 -7.59
N ASN A 296 -0.93 11.42 -6.38
CA ASN A 296 -1.89 11.45 -5.28
C ASN A 296 -2.68 10.13 -5.16
N VAL A 297 -3.98 10.17 -4.85
CA VAL A 297 -4.81 8.97 -4.62
C VAL A 297 -4.95 8.05 -5.83
N CYS A 298 -4.70 8.54 -7.05
CA CYS A 298 -4.83 7.75 -8.28
C CYS A 298 -3.94 6.49 -8.25
N GLN A 299 -2.75 6.59 -7.67
CA GLN A 299 -1.81 5.47 -7.60
C GLN A 299 -2.26 4.30 -6.71
N ARG A 300 -3.22 4.51 -5.81
CA ARG A 300 -3.75 3.45 -4.92
C ARG A 300 -5.13 2.93 -5.32
N CYS A 301 -5.76 3.48 -6.36
CA CYS A 301 -7.11 3.10 -6.76
C CYS A 301 -7.29 2.79 -8.25
N SER A 302 -6.21 2.82 -9.05
CA SER A 302 -6.29 2.54 -10.48
C SER A 302 -6.58 1.05 -10.72
N SER A 303 -7.75 0.75 -11.25
CA SER A 303 -8.11 -0.61 -11.69
C SER A 303 -7.58 -0.95 -13.09
N SER A 304 -7.25 0.05 -13.91
CA SER A 304 -6.74 -0.14 -15.27
C SER A 304 -5.27 -0.62 -15.30
N CYS A 305 -4.54 -0.44 -14.21
CA CYS A 305 -3.13 -0.82 -14.07
C CYS A 305 -2.89 -1.90 -13.01
N LEU A 306 -3.89 -2.75 -12.73
CA LEU A 306 -3.70 -3.86 -11.80
C LEU A 306 -2.56 -4.78 -12.26
N SER A 307 -1.69 -5.16 -11.34
CA SER A 307 -0.77 -6.27 -11.51
C SER A 307 -1.49 -7.59 -11.22
N ALA A 308 -1.41 -8.56 -12.14
CA ALA A 308 -1.97 -9.87 -11.89
C ALA A 308 -1.25 -10.57 -10.74
N THR A 309 0.09 -10.45 -10.66
CA THR A 309 0.88 -10.96 -9.54
C THR A 309 0.35 -10.43 -8.21
N ASP A 310 0.22 -9.11 -8.07
CA ASP A 310 -0.23 -8.46 -6.84
C ASP A 310 -1.65 -8.88 -6.42
N LEU A 311 -2.58 -8.96 -7.39
CA LEU A 311 -3.97 -9.37 -7.12
C LEU A 311 -4.08 -10.85 -6.72
N ASP A 312 -3.33 -11.73 -7.40
CA ASP A 312 -3.35 -13.16 -7.12
C ASP A 312 -2.69 -13.47 -5.77
N GLU A 313 -1.61 -12.79 -5.44
CA GLU A 313 -0.94 -12.89 -4.15
C GLU A 313 -1.80 -12.31 -3.01
N ALA A 314 -2.50 -11.20 -3.24
CA ALA A 314 -3.47 -10.67 -2.30
C ALA A 314 -4.56 -11.69 -1.97
N ALA A 315 -5.14 -12.35 -2.98
CA ALA A 315 -6.15 -13.37 -2.79
C ALA A 315 -5.57 -14.63 -2.11
N ALA A 316 -4.37 -15.06 -2.49
CA ALA A 316 -3.70 -16.21 -1.90
C ALA A 316 -3.34 -15.97 -0.42
N SER A 317 -2.87 -14.76 -0.06
CA SER A 317 -2.58 -14.41 1.34
C SER A 317 -3.83 -14.46 2.22
N GLY A 318 -4.98 -14.01 1.68
CA GLY A 318 -6.26 -14.11 2.37
C GLY A 318 -6.70 -15.57 2.63
N ARG A 319 -6.53 -16.44 1.63
CA ARG A 319 -6.79 -17.90 1.80
C ARG A 319 -5.85 -18.52 2.82
N PHE A 320 -4.55 -18.23 2.69
CA PHE A 320 -3.54 -18.75 3.62
C PHE A 320 -3.79 -18.31 5.07
N ALA A 321 -4.32 -17.08 5.28
CA ALA A 321 -4.68 -16.61 6.60
C ALA A 321 -5.73 -17.50 7.27
N VAL A 322 -6.75 -17.93 6.51
CA VAL A 322 -7.79 -18.84 7.03
C VAL A 322 -7.18 -20.19 7.40
N SER A 323 -6.35 -20.77 6.51
CA SER A 323 -5.66 -22.04 6.82
C SER A 323 -4.78 -21.92 8.07
N ALA A 324 -4.00 -20.85 8.21
CA ALA A 324 -3.15 -20.64 9.39
C ALA A 324 -3.95 -20.55 10.70
N ALA A 325 -5.11 -19.87 10.68
CA ALA A 325 -5.99 -19.80 11.84
C ALA A 325 -6.59 -21.18 12.22
N LEU A 326 -6.98 -21.97 11.23
CA LEU A 326 -7.48 -23.34 11.42
C LEU A 326 -6.38 -24.26 11.97
N ASP A 327 -5.13 -24.08 11.55
CA ASP A 327 -3.95 -24.78 12.08
C ASP A 327 -3.57 -24.30 13.51
N GLY A 328 -4.34 -23.36 14.09
CA GLY A 328 -4.18 -22.89 15.47
C GLY A 328 -3.31 -21.66 15.65
N GLU A 329 -2.82 -21.03 14.58
CA GLU A 329 -2.04 -19.79 14.66
C GLU A 329 -2.92 -18.62 15.16
N THR A 330 -2.32 -17.75 15.99
CA THR A 330 -2.94 -16.51 16.49
C THR A 330 -1.86 -15.49 16.82
N GLY A 331 -2.20 -14.19 16.81
CA GLY A 331 -1.23 -13.12 17.05
C GLY A 331 -0.16 -13.02 15.95
N LYS A 332 -0.49 -13.45 14.76
CA LYS A 332 0.43 -13.49 13.60
C LYS A 332 -0.07 -12.59 12.48
N MET A 333 0.87 -12.12 11.67
CA MET A 333 0.62 -11.55 10.34
C MET A 333 1.07 -12.56 9.29
N ILE A 334 0.28 -12.69 8.23
CA ILE A 334 0.72 -13.44 7.05
C ILE A 334 1.89 -12.69 6.42
N ASN A 335 2.99 -13.39 6.13
CA ASN A 335 4.13 -12.80 5.48
C ASN A 335 4.48 -13.52 4.16
N PHE A 336 5.10 -12.76 3.28
CA PHE A 336 5.51 -13.16 1.95
C PHE A 336 7.00 -13.49 1.98
N ILE A 337 7.35 -14.69 1.53
CA ILE A 337 8.71 -15.22 1.57
C ILE A 337 9.15 -15.51 0.15
N ARG A 338 9.92 -14.59 -0.44
CA ARG A 338 10.48 -14.78 -1.77
C ARG A 338 11.58 -15.84 -1.73
N LYS A 339 11.43 -16.85 -2.57
CA LYS A 339 12.40 -17.95 -2.72
C LYS A 339 13.32 -17.79 -3.92
N SER A 340 12.83 -17.13 -4.99
CA SER A 340 13.58 -16.92 -6.23
C SER A 340 13.02 -15.72 -6.99
N ASP A 341 13.89 -15.03 -7.74
CA ASP A 341 13.52 -13.94 -8.64
C ASP A 341 13.28 -14.42 -10.07
N ASP A 342 14.02 -15.44 -10.52
CA ASP A 342 13.91 -16.00 -11.88
C ASP A 342 14.12 -17.55 -11.86
N PRO A 343 13.05 -18.34 -12.03
CA PRO A 343 11.65 -17.90 -12.05
C PRO A 343 11.22 -17.29 -10.70
N TYR A 344 10.32 -16.33 -10.73
CA TYR A 344 9.75 -15.74 -9.51
C TYR A 344 8.94 -16.78 -8.74
N ILE A 345 9.32 -17.03 -7.50
CA ILE A 345 8.68 -18.01 -6.60
C ILE A 345 8.46 -17.36 -5.24
N LEU A 346 7.20 -17.40 -4.79
CA LEU A 346 6.76 -16.89 -3.49
C LEU A 346 6.12 -18.02 -2.67
N GLU A 347 6.41 -18.03 -1.38
CA GLU A 347 5.71 -18.83 -0.36
C GLU A 347 5.09 -17.91 0.68
N PHE A 348 4.05 -18.38 1.35
CA PHE A 348 3.45 -17.70 2.49
C PHE A 348 3.90 -18.35 3.80
N GLY A 349 4.03 -17.52 4.82
CA GLY A 349 4.32 -17.91 6.18
C GLY A 349 3.57 -17.02 7.16
N THR A 350 3.92 -17.17 8.45
CA THR A 350 3.41 -16.33 9.53
C THR A 350 4.56 -15.69 10.29
N ALA A 351 4.40 -14.44 10.70
CA ALA A 351 5.36 -13.72 11.54
C ALA A 351 4.65 -13.15 12.76
N ASP A 352 5.36 -13.04 13.88
CA ASP A 352 4.80 -12.48 15.11
C ASP A 352 4.43 -11.00 14.90
N VAL A 353 3.18 -10.67 15.12
CA VAL A 353 2.69 -9.32 14.88
C VAL A 353 3.34 -8.28 15.80
N ASN A 354 3.83 -8.68 16.98
CA ASN A 354 4.54 -7.81 17.91
C ASN A 354 5.93 -7.40 17.39
N GLU A 355 6.49 -8.17 16.46
CA GLU A 355 7.77 -7.84 15.83
C GLU A 355 7.60 -6.96 14.59
N ILE A 356 6.36 -6.74 14.13
CA ILE A 356 6.02 -6.01 12.90
C ILE A 356 5.46 -4.62 13.23
N CYS A 357 4.45 -4.56 14.10
CA CYS A 357 3.74 -3.31 14.37
C CYS A 357 4.70 -2.22 14.88
N ASN A 358 4.43 -0.99 14.46
CA ASN A 358 5.22 0.21 14.81
C ASN A 358 6.69 0.18 14.32
N LYS A 359 6.99 -0.62 13.27
CA LYS A 359 8.28 -0.64 12.58
C LYS A 359 8.06 -0.40 11.09
N GLU A 360 9.02 0.24 10.45
CA GLU A 360 8.98 0.56 9.02
C GLU A 360 10.16 -0.05 8.28
N LYS A 361 9.93 -0.54 7.06
CA LYS A 361 10.91 -1.07 6.14
C LYS A 361 11.23 -0.03 5.07
N ALA A 362 12.40 0.58 5.16
CA ALA A 362 12.93 1.50 4.15
C ALA A 362 13.49 0.77 2.92
N VAL A 363 13.67 1.50 1.83
CA VAL A 363 14.46 1.04 0.68
C VAL A 363 15.91 0.87 1.13
N PRO A 364 16.59 -0.28 0.88
CA PRO A 364 17.99 -0.49 1.26
C PRO A 364 18.89 0.61 0.69
N GLU A 365 19.74 1.20 1.53
CA GLU A 365 20.63 2.28 1.11
C GLU A 365 21.57 1.86 -0.03
N GLU A 366 22.01 0.60 -0.03
CA GLU A 366 22.86 0.04 -1.07
C GLU A 366 22.17 -0.06 -2.46
N TRP A 367 20.84 0.06 -2.50
CA TRP A 367 20.09 0.12 -3.76
C TRP A 367 19.92 1.53 -4.29
N ILE A 368 20.32 2.53 -3.51
CA ILE A 368 20.29 3.95 -3.89
C ILE A 368 21.70 4.36 -4.35
N THR A 369 21.80 5.15 -5.41
CA THR A 369 23.11 5.64 -5.85
C THR A 369 23.77 6.51 -4.78
N LYS A 370 25.11 6.52 -4.74
CA LYS A 370 25.88 7.23 -3.71
C LYS A 370 25.58 8.73 -3.58
N ASP A 371 25.10 9.33 -4.66
CA ASP A 371 24.70 10.74 -4.68
C ASP A 371 23.21 10.95 -4.39
N GLY A 372 22.48 9.87 -4.04
CA GLY A 372 21.07 9.92 -3.64
C GLY A 372 20.09 10.32 -4.74
N SER A 373 20.51 10.31 -6.00
CA SER A 373 19.70 10.87 -7.10
C SER A 373 19.16 9.85 -8.08
N ASP A 374 19.39 8.54 -7.82
CA ASP A 374 18.94 7.44 -8.69
C ASP A 374 18.92 6.10 -7.95
N ILE A 375 18.39 5.05 -8.62
CA ILE A 375 18.16 3.69 -8.12
C ILE A 375 18.98 2.69 -8.90
N GLY A 376 19.55 1.69 -8.18
CA GLY A 376 20.36 0.60 -8.72
C GLY A 376 19.55 -0.51 -9.40
N ASP A 377 20.27 -1.40 -10.08
CA ASP A 377 19.69 -2.52 -10.81
C ASP A 377 19.09 -3.58 -9.88
N GLU A 378 19.54 -3.65 -8.63
CA GLU A 378 19.04 -4.55 -7.59
C GLU A 378 17.55 -4.29 -7.29
N PHE A 379 17.17 -3.02 -7.22
CA PHE A 379 15.77 -2.65 -7.05
C PHE A 379 14.92 -3.06 -8.27
N ILE A 380 15.47 -2.92 -9.48
CA ILE A 380 14.77 -3.33 -10.71
C ILE A 380 14.50 -4.83 -10.69
N ALA A 381 15.48 -5.64 -10.29
CA ALA A 381 15.31 -7.09 -10.13
C ALA A 381 14.23 -7.43 -9.10
N TYR A 382 14.24 -6.75 -7.96
CA TYR A 382 13.26 -6.92 -6.89
C TYR A 382 11.83 -6.57 -7.34
N ALA A 383 11.63 -5.39 -7.97
CA ALA A 383 10.29 -4.86 -8.21
C ALA A 383 9.66 -5.38 -9.52
N ARG A 384 10.46 -5.81 -10.50
CA ARG A 384 9.95 -6.23 -11.82
C ARG A 384 8.96 -7.40 -11.77
N PRO A 385 9.15 -8.47 -11.00
CA PRO A 385 8.17 -9.56 -10.91
C PRO A 385 6.82 -9.10 -10.36
N LEU A 386 6.82 -8.12 -9.45
CA LEU A 386 5.62 -7.67 -8.73
C LEU A 386 4.64 -6.87 -9.60
N ILE A 387 5.09 -6.36 -10.75
CA ILE A 387 4.25 -5.56 -11.67
C ILE A 387 3.73 -6.37 -12.86
N GLN A 388 3.89 -7.69 -12.86
CA GLN A 388 3.61 -8.52 -14.03
C GLN A 388 2.13 -8.86 -14.22
N GLY A 389 1.82 -9.21 -15.46
CA GLY A 389 0.48 -9.61 -15.91
C GLY A 389 -0.52 -8.44 -15.93
N SER A 390 -1.64 -8.67 -16.59
CA SER A 390 -2.76 -7.73 -16.65
C SER A 390 -4.02 -8.41 -16.16
N VAL A 391 -4.87 -7.67 -15.49
CA VAL A 391 -6.15 -8.16 -14.98
C VAL A 391 -7.27 -7.60 -15.87
N GLU A 392 -8.14 -8.46 -16.33
CA GLU A 392 -9.36 -8.03 -17.01
C GLU A 392 -10.38 -7.56 -15.97
N VAL A 393 -10.69 -6.27 -15.99
CA VAL A 393 -11.71 -5.66 -15.12
C VAL A 393 -13.03 -5.66 -15.88
N PRO A 394 -14.14 -6.17 -15.29
CA PRO A 394 -15.44 -6.13 -15.94
C PRO A 394 -15.84 -4.70 -16.34
N MET A 395 -16.36 -4.53 -17.55
CA MET A 395 -16.79 -3.24 -18.07
C MET A 395 -18.29 -3.20 -18.30
N LYS A 396 -18.92 -2.05 -18.04
CA LYS A 396 -20.30 -1.79 -18.37
C LYS A 396 -20.44 -0.35 -18.86
N ASP A 397 -21.12 -0.13 -19.95
CA ASP A 397 -21.34 1.19 -20.55
C ASP A 397 -20.05 2.00 -20.75
N GLY A 398 -18.93 1.31 -21.07
CA GLY A 398 -17.62 1.91 -21.31
C GLY A 398 -16.81 2.23 -20.05
N LEU A 399 -17.30 1.92 -18.84
CA LEU A 399 -16.62 2.16 -17.56
C LEU A 399 -16.42 0.86 -16.77
N PRO A 400 -15.44 0.80 -15.86
CA PRO A 400 -15.26 -0.33 -14.95
C PRO A 400 -16.53 -0.61 -14.14
N TYR A 401 -16.95 -1.86 -14.13
CA TYR A 401 -18.16 -2.30 -13.43
C TYR A 401 -17.81 -2.87 -12.06
N PHE A 402 -17.79 -2.00 -11.08
CA PHE A 402 -17.43 -2.32 -9.70
C PHE A 402 -18.60 -2.85 -8.87
N ALA A 403 -18.26 -3.61 -7.83
CA ALA A 403 -19.19 -3.95 -6.76
C ALA A 403 -19.36 -2.75 -5.81
N PHE A 404 -20.59 -2.44 -5.48
CA PHE A 404 -20.92 -1.40 -4.50
C PHE A 404 -21.76 -2.02 -3.39
N ARG A 405 -21.34 -1.78 -2.15
CA ARG A 405 -22.19 -2.10 -1.00
C ARG A 405 -23.43 -1.22 -1.01
N LYS A 406 -24.59 -1.86 -0.98
CA LYS A 406 -25.89 -1.21 -0.90
C LYS A 406 -26.28 -0.83 0.52
#